data_3b6ac9227b7471472f22d2f940f78b86
#
_entry.id   3b6ac9227b7471472f22d2f940f78b86
#
_cell.length_a   1.000
_cell.length_b   1.000
_cell.length_c   1.000
_cell.angle_alpha   90.00
_cell.angle_beta   90.00
_cell.angle_gamma   90.00
#
_symmetry.space_group_name_H-M   'P 1'
#
loop_
_entity.id
_entity.type
_entity.pdbx_description
1 polymer ?
#
loop_
_entity_poly.entity_id
_entity_poly.type
_entity_poly.pdbx_seq_one_letter_code
_entity_poly.pdbx_strand_id
1 'polypeptide(L)'
;MKELGMVLGGCLVIALFFGLKIYPSLEYTGGKSNSSCTGECYVEYVKQYGTPAEIEQRKKALAMGDPFSDIRSLWSGCAACHGADGGGGVGPKLAGQTADYITGRLYTYKDRGTVGAQSALMWGQAAMLSDKEITQIGEFIKEGLPGK
;
A
#
# COMPACT_ATOMS: atom_id res chain seq x y z
N MET A 1 36.35 -41.74 17.45
CA MET A 1 34.95 -41.93 17.92
C MET A 1 34.60 -41.14 19.19
N LYS A 2 35.56 -40.78 20.07
CA LYS A 2 35.26 -39.95 21.26
C LYS A 2 34.97 -38.47 20.91
N GLU A 3 35.61 -37.93 19.92
CA GLU A 3 35.44 -36.54 19.48
C GLU A 3 34.05 -36.27 18.87
N LEU A 4 33.51 -37.24 18.11
CA LEU A 4 32.20 -37.08 17.46
C LEU A 4 31.05 -37.06 18.48
N GLY A 5 31.19 -37.82 19.58
CA GLY A 5 30.21 -37.87 20.67
C GLY A 5 30.12 -36.53 21.44
N MET A 6 31.25 -35.83 21.59
CA MET A 6 31.34 -34.56 22.31
C MET A 6 30.69 -33.41 21.51
N VAL A 7 30.86 -33.40 20.19
CA VAL A 7 30.23 -32.40 19.30
C VAL A 7 28.69 -32.61 19.22
N LEU A 8 28.25 -33.83 19.08
CA LEU A 8 26.80 -34.17 19.06
C LEU A 8 26.13 -33.86 20.40
N GLY A 9 26.80 -34.13 21.52
CA GLY A 9 26.26 -33.80 22.85
C GLY A 9 26.17 -32.26 23.06
N GLY A 10 27.14 -31.49 22.60
CA GLY A 10 27.13 -30.02 22.66
C GLY A 10 25.99 -29.41 21.86
N CYS A 11 25.78 -29.88 20.65
CA CYS A 11 24.68 -29.40 19.81
C CYS A 11 23.29 -29.71 20.41
N LEU A 12 23.11 -30.85 21.04
CA LEU A 12 21.87 -31.24 21.68
C LEU A 12 21.55 -30.40 22.92
N VAL A 13 22.56 -30.09 23.73
CA VAL A 13 22.41 -29.21 24.90
C VAL A 13 22.09 -27.78 24.47
N ILE A 14 22.71 -27.26 23.42
CA ILE A 14 22.43 -25.94 22.88
C ILE A 14 21.00 -25.91 22.32
N ALA A 15 20.57 -26.91 21.56
CA ALA A 15 19.23 -26.99 21.01
C ALA A 15 18.15 -27.06 22.11
N LEU A 16 18.41 -27.83 23.18
CA LEU A 16 17.51 -27.89 24.35
C LEU A 16 17.47 -26.58 25.13
N PHE A 17 18.63 -25.92 25.30
CA PHE A 17 18.71 -24.63 25.99
C PHE A 17 17.97 -23.53 25.22
N PHE A 18 18.15 -23.46 23.92
CA PHE A 18 17.42 -22.54 23.03
C PHE A 18 15.92 -22.88 22.98
N GLY A 19 15.56 -24.17 22.86
CA GLY A 19 14.17 -24.62 22.84
C GLY A 19 13.42 -24.33 24.15
N LEU A 20 14.05 -24.58 25.30
CA LEU A 20 13.40 -24.40 26.61
C LEU A 20 13.42 -22.96 27.13
N LYS A 21 14.43 -22.14 26.76
CA LYS A 21 14.57 -20.75 27.25
C LYS A 21 14.04 -19.70 26.28
N ILE A 22 14.14 -19.92 24.99
CA ILE A 22 13.79 -18.92 23.97
C ILE A 22 12.38 -19.17 23.41
N TYR A 23 11.99 -20.43 23.23
CA TYR A 23 10.65 -20.75 22.72
C TYR A 23 9.48 -20.28 23.61
N PRO A 24 9.55 -20.38 24.95
CA PRO A 24 8.47 -19.83 25.78
C PRO A 24 8.43 -18.29 25.84
N SER A 25 9.54 -17.62 25.51
CA SER A 25 9.59 -16.15 25.48
C SER A 25 9.25 -15.55 24.11
N LEU A 26 9.14 -16.38 23.07
CA LEU A 26 8.47 -16.05 21.83
C LEU A 26 6.95 -16.23 22.02
N GLU A 27 6.36 -15.47 22.96
CA GLU A 27 4.96 -15.16 22.80
C GLU A 27 4.82 -14.48 21.44
N TYR A 28 4.33 -15.26 20.48
CA TYR A 28 3.87 -14.72 19.22
C TYR A 28 2.76 -13.70 19.52
N THR A 29 3.15 -12.47 19.76
CA THR A 29 2.26 -11.33 19.65
C THR A 29 1.94 -11.15 18.18
N GLY A 30 1.43 -12.22 17.57
CA GLY A 30 0.84 -12.18 16.25
C GLY A 30 -0.23 -11.13 16.33
N GLY A 31 -0.06 -10.04 15.60
CA GLY A 31 -1.11 -9.04 15.48
C GLY A 31 -2.39 -9.83 15.19
N LYS A 32 -3.41 -9.61 16.01
CA LYS A 32 -4.71 -10.29 15.88
C LYS A 32 -5.23 -10.03 14.46
N SER A 33 -4.88 -10.93 13.53
CA SER A 33 -5.53 -10.87 12.23
C SER A 33 -7.00 -11.21 12.46
N ASN A 34 -7.89 -10.44 11.89
CA ASN A 34 -9.34 -10.62 12.02
C ASN A 34 -9.80 -12.06 11.67
N SER A 35 -8.98 -12.80 10.93
CA SER A 35 -9.22 -14.19 10.54
C SER A 35 -9.07 -15.22 11.67
N SER A 36 -8.39 -14.87 12.77
CA SER A 36 -8.22 -15.74 13.94
C SER A 36 -9.06 -15.33 15.15
N CYS A 37 -9.83 -14.27 15.05
CA CYS A 37 -10.69 -13.78 16.11
C CYS A 37 -12.02 -14.53 16.08
N THR A 38 -12.26 -15.43 17.06
CA THR A 38 -13.49 -16.21 17.23
C THR A 38 -14.04 -16.05 18.65
N GLY A 39 -15.29 -16.43 18.86
CA GLY A 39 -15.93 -16.36 20.18
C GLY A 39 -16.04 -14.94 20.72
N GLU A 40 -15.71 -14.72 22.00
CA GLU A 40 -15.84 -13.41 22.66
C GLU A 40 -15.04 -12.31 21.98
N CYS A 41 -13.86 -12.64 21.44
CA CYS A 41 -13.04 -11.69 20.68
C CYS A 41 -13.79 -11.16 19.45
N TYR A 42 -14.50 -12.04 18.73
CA TYR A 42 -15.29 -11.63 17.57
C TYR A 42 -16.50 -10.78 17.96
N VAL A 43 -17.17 -11.14 19.04
CA VAL A 43 -18.31 -10.36 19.57
C VAL A 43 -17.87 -8.93 19.93
N GLU A 44 -16.75 -8.79 20.62
CA GLU A 44 -16.23 -7.47 20.98
C GLU A 44 -15.77 -6.68 19.75
N TYR A 45 -15.13 -7.33 18.78
CA TYR A 45 -14.77 -6.72 17.52
C TYR A 45 -16.00 -6.19 16.77
N VAL A 46 -17.05 -7.01 16.65
CA VAL A 46 -18.31 -6.61 15.97
C VAL A 46 -18.99 -5.47 16.69
N LYS A 47 -18.99 -5.47 18.02
CA LYS A 47 -19.56 -4.40 18.84
C LYS A 47 -18.85 -3.06 18.60
N GLN A 48 -17.53 -3.09 18.44
CA GLN A 48 -16.70 -1.89 18.26
C GLN A 48 -16.70 -1.37 16.82
N TYR A 49 -16.63 -2.24 15.84
CA TYR A 49 -16.39 -1.87 14.43
C TYR A 49 -17.59 -2.16 13.52
N GLY A 50 -18.53 -2.96 13.96
CA GLY A 50 -19.65 -3.49 13.18
C GLY A 50 -19.32 -4.85 12.54
N THR A 51 -20.33 -5.48 11.99
CA THR A 51 -20.19 -6.72 11.21
C THR A 51 -19.38 -6.46 9.94
N PRO A 52 -18.73 -7.49 9.35
CA PRO A 52 -18.07 -7.36 8.06
C PRO A 52 -18.94 -6.75 6.96
N ALA A 53 -20.23 -7.10 6.96
CA ALA A 53 -21.19 -6.56 5.99
C ALA A 53 -21.44 -5.04 6.22
N GLU A 54 -21.58 -4.61 7.47
CA GLU A 54 -21.75 -3.19 7.81
C GLU A 54 -20.52 -2.37 7.51
N ILE A 55 -19.31 -2.93 7.78
CA ILE A 55 -18.04 -2.28 7.43
C ILE A 55 -17.94 -2.09 5.92
N GLU A 56 -18.30 -3.11 5.15
CA GLU A 56 -18.26 -3.04 3.69
C GLU A 56 -19.30 -2.07 3.13
N GLN A 57 -20.52 -2.05 3.68
CA GLN A 57 -21.54 -1.07 3.31
C GLN A 57 -21.09 0.36 3.61
N ARG A 58 -20.44 0.59 4.77
CA ARG A 58 -19.89 1.90 5.14
C ARG A 58 -18.78 2.34 4.20
N LYS A 59 -17.86 1.44 3.85
CA LYS A 59 -16.81 1.71 2.85
C LYS A 59 -17.43 2.09 1.50
N LYS A 60 -18.43 1.34 1.08
CA LYS A 60 -19.14 1.58 -0.18
C LYS A 60 -19.86 2.92 -0.19
N ALA A 61 -20.52 3.27 0.92
CA ALA A 61 -21.20 4.56 1.07
C ALA A 61 -20.21 5.73 1.07
N LEU A 62 -19.05 5.58 1.73
CA LEU A 62 -17.99 6.57 1.70
C LEU A 62 -17.39 6.72 0.29
N ALA A 63 -17.18 5.61 -0.41
CA ALA A 63 -16.69 5.63 -1.79
C ALA A 63 -17.68 6.29 -2.76
N MET A 64 -18.97 6.06 -2.57
CA MET A 64 -20.03 6.72 -3.40
C MET A 64 -20.09 8.23 -3.19
N GLY A 65 -19.66 8.74 -2.03
CA GLY A 65 -19.57 10.17 -1.75
C GLY A 65 -18.25 10.81 -2.22
N ASP A 66 -17.27 10.02 -2.62
CA ASP A 66 -15.99 10.50 -3.13
C ASP A 66 -15.93 10.33 -4.66
N PRO A 67 -15.98 11.44 -5.43
CA PRO A 67 -15.93 11.38 -6.89
C PRO A 67 -14.61 10.81 -7.42
N PHE A 68 -13.58 10.71 -6.56
CA PHE A 68 -12.27 10.22 -6.92
C PHE A 68 -11.92 8.85 -6.32
N SER A 69 -12.91 8.11 -5.79
CA SER A 69 -12.68 6.82 -5.12
C SER A 69 -11.89 5.83 -5.97
N ASP A 70 -12.20 5.72 -7.27
CA ASP A 70 -11.51 4.84 -8.21
C ASP A 70 -10.06 5.29 -8.45
N ILE A 71 -9.86 6.60 -8.54
CA ILE A 71 -8.54 7.20 -8.82
C ILE A 71 -7.63 7.18 -7.60
N ARG A 72 -8.17 7.23 -6.36
CA ARG A 72 -7.34 7.12 -5.16
C ARG A 72 -6.57 5.81 -5.09
N SER A 73 -7.17 4.71 -5.51
CA SER A 73 -6.48 3.42 -5.56
C SER A 73 -5.35 3.43 -6.60
N LEU A 74 -5.60 4.01 -7.76
CA LEU A 74 -4.62 4.17 -8.83
C LEU A 74 -3.48 5.14 -8.42
N TRP A 75 -3.83 6.24 -7.74
CA TRP A 75 -2.88 7.25 -7.25
C TRP A 75 -1.81 6.67 -6.34
N SER A 76 -2.10 5.60 -5.59
CA SER A 76 -1.13 4.98 -4.69
C SER A 76 0.17 4.58 -5.42
N GLY A 77 0.09 4.15 -6.68
CA GLY A 77 1.25 3.86 -7.52
C GLY A 77 2.03 5.10 -7.92
N CYS A 78 1.34 6.20 -8.22
CA CYS A 78 1.94 7.49 -8.59
C CYS A 78 2.61 8.15 -7.37
N ALA A 79 1.97 8.04 -6.21
CA ALA A 79 2.40 8.63 -4.94
C ALA A 79 3.79 8.13 -4.50
N ALA A 80 4.20 6.93 -4.89
CA ALA A 80 5.53 6.39 -4.58
C ALA A 80 6.67 7.30 -5.08
N CYS A 81 6.47 7.98 -6.21
CA CYS A 81 7.45 8.90 -6.78
C CYS A 81 7.08 10.37 -6.59
N HIS A 82 5.78 10.70 -6.66
CA HIS A 82 5.29 12.07 -6.65
C HIS A 82 4.82 12.59 -5.28
N GLY A 83 4.89 11.73 -4.24
CA GLY A 83 4.39 12.04 -2.90
C GLY A 83 2.88 11.80 -2.78
N ALA A 84 2.41 11.44 -1.60
CA ALA A 84 0.99 11.16 -1.35
C ALA A 84 0.10 12.39 -1.57
N ASP A 85 0.64 13.57 -1.29
CA ASP A 85 0.05 14.90 -1.49
C ASP A 85 0.38 15.52 -2.86
N GLY A 86 1.12 14.80 -3.72
CA GLY A 86 1.62 15.33 -4.99
C GLY A 86 2.72 16.38 -4.83
N GLY A 87 3.33 16.49 -3.64
CA GLY A 87 4.35 17.49 -3.32
C GLY A 87 5.69 17.28 -4.03
N GLY A 88 5.88 16.10 -4.66
CA GLY A 88 7.12 15.70 -5.30
C GLY A 88 7.95 14.75 -4.43
N GLY A 89 9.08 14.33 -4.95
CA GLY A 89 10.01 13.41 -4.31
C GLY A 89 11.04 12.96 -5.33
N VAL A 90 11.02 11.69 -5.70
CA VAL A 90 11.79 11.17 -6.85
C VAL A 90 11.26 11.79 -8.16
N GLY A 91 9.95 11.90 -8.26
CA GLY A 91 9.27 12.60 -9.36
C GLY A 91 9.00 14.07 -9.03
N PRO A 92 8.68 14.89 -10.04
CA PRO A 92 8.38 16.29 -9.86
C PRO A 92 7.09 16.52 -9.07
N LYS A 93 6.96 17.72 -8.49
CA LYS A 93 5.73 18.18 -7.86
C LYS A 93 4.60 18.26 -8.87
N LEU A 94 3.46 17.66 -8.53
CA LEU A 94 2.22 17.66 -9.30
C LEU A 94 1.15 18.56 -8.66
N ALA A 95 1.14 18.65 -7.33
CA ALA A 95 0.20 19.50 -6.60
C ALA A 95 0.25 20.97 -7.07
N GLY A 96 -0.93 21.52 -7.35
CA GLY A 96 -1.06 22.89 -7.87
C GLY A 96 -0.96 23.03 -9.39
N GLN A 97 -0.72 21.94 -10.11
CA GLN A 97 -0.78 21.93 -11.57
C GLN A 97 -2.24 21.88 -12.06
N THR A 98 -2.47 22.36 -13.28
CA THR A 98 -3.80 22.29 -13.90
C THR A 98 -4.10 20.87 -14.42
N ALA A 99 -5.38 20.51 -14.48
CA ALA A 99 -5.80 19.22 -15.05
C ALA A 99 -5.29 19.06 -16.50
N ASP A 100 -5.42 20.08 -17.32
CA ASP A 100 -4.97 20.06 -18.72
C ASP A 100 -3.46 19.82 -18.85
N TYR A 101 -2.66 20.45 -17.97
CA TYR A 101 -1.22 20.24 -17.94
C TYR A 101 -0.88 18.78 -17.63
N ILE A 102 -1.48 18.22 -16.58
CA ILE A 102 -1.25 16.83 -16.19
C ILE A 102 -1.70 15.86 -17.28
N THR A 103 -2.90 16.05 -17.79
CA THR A 103 -3.49 15.21 -18.87
C THR A 103 -2.60 15.25 -20.12
N GLY A 104 -2.20 16.42 -20.55
CA GLY A 104 -1.30 16.61 -21.70
C GLY A 104 0.05 15.92 -21.51
N ARG A 105 0.64 16.00 -20.29
CA ARG A 105 1.88 15.28 -19.97
C ARG A 105 1.72 13.78 -20.01
N LEU A 106 0.63 13.23 -19.47
CA LEU A 106 0.35 11.80 -19.50
C LEU A 106 0.18 11.27 -20.93
N TYR A 107 -0.51 12.01 -21.81
CA TYR A 107 -0.58 11.66 -23.23
C TYR A 107 0.79 11.71 -23.90
N THR A 108 1.59 12.75 -23.63
CA THR A 108 2.96 12.83 -24.15
C THR A 108 3.77 11.58 -23.75
N TYR A 109 3.68 11.13 -22.51
CA TYR A 109 4.37 9.93 -22.05
C TYR A 109 3.78 8.64 -22.64
N LYS A 110 2.45 8.56 -22.81
CA LYS A 110 1.77 7.43 -23.44
C LYS A 110 2.27 7.22 -24.88
N ASP A 111 2.54 8.32 -25.59
CA ASP A 111 3.13 8.34 -26.93
C ASP A 111 4.68 8.24 -26.92
N ARG A 112 5.27 7.89 -25.76
CA ARG A 112 6.73 7.80 -25.55
C ARG A 112 7.47 9.09 -25.82
N GLY A 113 6.82 10.24 -25.69
CA GLY A 113 7.43 11.55 -25.80
C GLY A 113 8.38 11.83 -24.63
N THR A 114 9.47 12.55 -24.91
CA THR A 114 10.47 12.91 -23.92
C THR A 114 10.20 14.31 -23.39
N VAL A 115 10.05 14.46 -22.07
CA VAL A 115 9.84 15.72 -21.37
C VAL A 115 11.07 16.10 -20.53
N GLY A 116 11.76 15.08 -20.00
CA GLY A 116 12.95 15.22 -19.18
C GLY A 116 13.76 13.92 -19.13
N ALA A 117 14.86 13.93 -18.41
CA ALA A 117 15.81 12.80 -18.37
C ALA A 117 15.17 11.48 -17.88
N GLN A 118 14.13 11.55 -17.05
CA GLN A 118 13.47 10.39 -16.46
C GLN A 118 12.15 10.03 -17.17
N SER A 119 11.87 10.56 -18.35
CA SER A 119 10.63 10.32 -19.10
C SER A 119 10.34 8.84 -19.33
N ALA A 120 11.38 8.02 -19.49
CA ALA A 120 11.25 6.59 -19.71
C ALA A 120 10.53 5.86 -18.56
N LEU A 121 10.66 6.35 -17.31
CA LEU A 121 9.94 5.79 -16.14
C LEU A 121 8.43 6.03 -16.27
N MET A 122 8.03 7.17 -16.83
CA MET A 122 6.63 7.53 -17.02
C MET A 122 5.98 6.85 -18.23
N TRP A 123 6.76 6.43 -19.23
CA TRP A 123 6.20 5.73 -20.40
C TRP A 123 5.48 4.45 -20.01
N GLY A 124 6.10 3.63 -19.13
CA GLY A 124 5.48 2.40 -18.66
C GLY A 124 4.21 2.66 -17.84
N GLN A 125 4.21 3.69 -17.02
CA GLN A 125 3.06 4.07 -16.20
C GLN A 125 1.92 4.58 -17.08
N ALA A 126 2.20 5.54 -17.98
CA ALA A 126 1.20 6.13 -18.85
C ALA A 126 0.61 5.15 -19.88
N ALA A 127 1.41 4.19 -20.36
CA ALA A 127 0.94 3.18 -21.31
C ALA A 127 -0.18 2.28 -20.76
N MET A 128 -0.23 2.09 -19.43
CA MET A 128 -1.25 1.26 -18.77
C MET A 128 -2.56 2.02 -18.53
N LEU A 129 -2.57 3.33 -18.66
CA LEU A 129 -3.73 4.17 -18.36
C LEU A 129 -4.67 4.24 -19.57
N SER A 130 -5.96 4.08 -19.32
CA SER A 130 -7.01 4.43 -20.28
C SER A 130 -7.14 5.96 -20.38
N ASP A 131 -7.75 6.44 -21.45
CA ASP A 131 -7.96 7.88 -21.64
C ASP A 131 -8.87 8.49 -20.57
N LYS A 132 -9.85 7.69 -20.09
CA LYS A 132 -10.69 8.06 -18.95
C LYS A 132 -9.86 8.28 -17.67
N GLU A 133 -8.98 7.34 -17.35
CA GLU A 133 -8.12 7.44 -16.15
C GLU A 133 -7.15 8.63 -16.27
N ILE A 134 -6.59 8.88 -17.44
CA ILE A 134 -5.73 10.06 -17.68
C ILE A 134 -6.46 11.35 -17.35
N THR A 135 -7.70 11.50 -17.84
CA THR A 135 -8.53 12.67 -17.56
C THR A 135 -8.86 12.79 -16.07
N GLN A 136 -9.29 11.67 -15.46
CA GLN A 136 -9.62 11.63 -14.04
C GLN A 136 -8.42 11.89 -13.13
N ILE A 137 -7.21 11.44 -13.49
CA ILE A 137 -5.98 11.77 -12.76
C ILE A 137 -5.71 13.29 -12.81
N GLY A 138 -5.90 13.94 -13.95
CA GLY A 138 -5.78 15.38 -14.07
C GLY A 138 -6.69 16.14 -13.10
N GLU A 139 -7.97 15.77 -13.07
CA GLU A 139 -8.94 16.36 -12.16
C GLU A 139 -8.65 16.03 -10.69
N PHE A 140 -8.25 14.80 -10.39
CA PHE A 140 -7.87 14.39 -9.05
C PHE A 140 -6.68 15.21 -8.51
N ILE A 141 -5.64 15.42 -9.31
CA ILE A 141 -4.47 16.21 -8.91
C ILE A 141 -4.87 17.66 -8.66
N LYS A 142 -5.78 18.21 -9.48
CA LYS A 142 -6.28 19.57 -9.34
C LYS A 142 -7.13 19.75 -8.06
N GLU A 143 -8.03 18.79 -7.73
CA GLU A 143 -9.08 18.98 -6.74
C GLU A 143 -9.07 17.98 -5.58
N GLY A 144 -8.60 16.75 -5.82
CA GLY A 144 -8.77 15.62 -4.93
C GLY A 144 -7.55 15.25 -4.07
N LEU A 145 -6.40 15.89 -4.27
CA LEU A 145 -5.20 15.61 -3.46
C LEU A 145 -5.39 16.06 -2.01
N PRO A 146 -4.90 15.26 -1.02
CA PRO A 146 -4.95 15.66 0.38
C PRO A 146 -4.09 16.92 0.62
N GLY A 147 -4.58 17.82 1.45
CA GLY A 147 -3.83 19.03 1.85
C GLY A 147 -4.02 20.27 0.98
N LYS A 148 -5.04 20.26 0.11
CA LYS A 148 -5.51 21.48 -0.57
C LYS A 148 -6.61 22.17 0.20
#